data_fff18d598f658fd3bf95e66c4cd29228
#
_entry.id   fff18d598f658fd3bf95e66c4cd29228
#
_cell.length_a   1.000
_cell.length_b   1.000
_cell.length_c   1.000
_cell.angle_alpha   90.00
_cell.angle_beta   90.00
_cell.angle_gamma   90.00
#
_symmetry.space_group_name_H-M   'P 1'
#
loop_
_entity.id
_entity.type
_entity.pdbx_description
1 polymer ?
#
loop_
_entity_poly.entity_id
_entity_poly.type
_entity_poly.pdbx_seq_one_letter_code
_entity_poly.pdbx_strand_id
1 'polypeptide(L)'
;MSKLVLSEFQKQKRLKVVYISLVLVTAYLTMILIYTNEATGLFDSFVYLYKFSLSYMNYLILPMILLSFLTTSFSNDYNNDTIKNIWTIPISRTKYFLSKLIYLFLISLAIMIFVFLTVCITGFFTRFHDSMTSELVSRFFLLCIRSSIFIFLSVIPVSIITIVTKGNAATTNLIGSLYIVVTFFLMKKLQGISPLASSHNVIWYNNFEGVESSPHIGYFIANIVIVFAIYVYISIKILKKQDV
;
A
#
# COMPACT_ATOMS: atom_id res chain seq x y z
N MET A 1 -7.47 -16.60 14.54
CA MET A 1 -6.95 -15.53 13.66
C MET A 1 -8.03 -14.98 12.73
N SER A 2 -8.73 -15.81 11.94
CA SER A 2 -9.79 -15.36 11.03
C SER A 2 -10.87 -14.49 11.66
N LYS A 3 -11.38 -14.86 12.84
CA LYS A 3 -12.37 -14.06 13.59
C LYS A 3 -11.85 -12.66 13.96
N LEU A 4 -10.58 -12.52 14.31
CA LEU A 4 -9.97 -11.22 14.62
C LEU A 4 -9.85 -10.33 13.37
N VAL A 5 -9.42 -10.90 12.25
CA VAL A 5 -9.37 -10.17 10.96
C VAL A 5 -10.76 -9.74 10.52
N LEU A 6 -11.76 -10.63 10.64
CA LEU A 6 -13.14 -10.31 10.31
C LEU A 6 -13.70 -9.17 11.19
N SER A 7 -13.36 -9.15 12.48
CA SER A 7 -13.76 -8.07 13.37
C SER A 7 -13.13 -6.73 12.96
N GLU A 8 -11.88 -6.70 12.47
CA GLU A 8 -11.27 -5.47 11.93
C GLU A 8 -12.02 -4.95 10.70
N PHE A 9 -12.42 -5.85 9.77
CA PHE A 9 -13.26 -5.46 8.64
C PHE A 9 -14.62 -4.87 9.09
N GLN A 10 -15.27 -5.50 10.08
CA GLN A 10 -16.57 -5.01 10.60
C GLN A 10 -16.46 -3.66 11.27
N LYS A 11 -15.37 -3.41 12.05
CA LYS A 11 -15.10 -2.12 12.68
C LYS A 11 -14.91 -1.00 11.65
N GLN A 12 -14.22 -1.30 10.55
CA GLN A 12 -13.79 -0.27 9.62
C GLN A 12 -14.71 -0.04 8.42
N LYS A 13 -15.58 -1.00 8.06
CA LYS A 13 -16.46 -0.88 6.88
C LYS A 13 -17.35 0.37 6.85
N ARG A 14 -17.66 0.96 8.01
CA ARG A 14 -18.50 2.18 8.14
C ARG A 14 -17.70 3.47 8.28
N LEU A 15 -16.37 3.39 8.30
CA LEU A 15 -15.53 4.55 8.50
C LEU A 15 -15.38 5.34 7.19
N LYS A 16 -15.31 6.66 7.34
CA LYS A 16 -15.13 7.59 6.21
C LYS A 16 -13.90 7.29 5.38
N VAL A 17 -12.83 6.72 5.99
CA VAL A 17 -11.59 6.35 5.31
C VAL A 17 -11.82 5.39 4.14
N VAL A 18 -12.77 4.44 4.24
CA VAL A 18 -13.10 3.50 3.16
C VAL A 18 -13.67 4.24 1.96
N TYR A 19 -14.64 5.13 2.19
CA TYR A 19 -15.28 5.91 1.12
C TYR A 19 -14.31 6.91 0.49
N ILE A 20 -13.53 7.61 1.31
CA ILE A 20 -12.52 8.57 0.83
C ILE A 20 -11.47 7.86 -0.02
N SER A 21 -11.01 6.67 0.38
CA SER A 21 -10.02 5.91 -0.39
C SER A 21 -10.57 5.45 -1.75
N LEU A 22 -11.83 5.00 -1.80
CA LEU A 22 -12.48 4.63 -3.07
C LEU A 22 -12.63 5.85 -3.98
N VAL A 23 -13.11 6.98 -3.47
CA VAL A 23 -13.25 8.22 -4.25
C VAL A 23 -11.89 8.68 -4.77
N LEU A 24 -10.84 8.62 -3.95
CA LEU A 24 -9.49 9.02 -4.35
C LEU A 24 -8.93 8.13 -5.46
N VAL A 25 -9.10 6.81 -5.37
CA VAL A 25 -8.64 5.87 -6.40
C VAL A 25 -9.43 6.06 -7.69
N THR A 26 -10.75 6.18 -7.61
CA THR A 26 -11.60 6.40 -8.81
C THR A 26 -11.29 7.74 -9.47
N ALA A 27 -11.16 8.82 -8.72
CA ALA A 27 -10.80 10.14 -9.25
C ALA A 27 -9.42 10.12 -9.95
N TYR A 28 -8.45 9.43 -9.35
CA TYR A 28 -7.14 9.25 -9.96
C TYR A 28 -7.21 8.47 -11.28
N LEU A 29 -7.92 7.34 -11.31
CA LEU A 29 -8.06 6.53 -12.52
C LEU A 29 -8.82 7.26 -13.61
N THR A 30 -9.88 7.99 -13.29
CA THR A 30 -10.61 8.80 -14.28
C THR A 30 -9.75 9.91 -14.88
N MET A 31 -8.93 10.58 -14.07
CA MET A 31 -7.97 11.57 -14.54
C MET A 31 -6.99 10.97 -15.56
N ILE A 32 -6.43 9.80 -15.25
CA ILE A 32 -5.51 9.09 -16.15
C ILE A 32 -6.18 8.71 -17.45
N LEU A 33 -7.40 8.18 -17.38
CA LEU A 33 -8.14 7.76 -18.56
C LEU A 33 -8.45 8.93 -19.50
N ILE A 34 -8.87 10.07 -18.95
CA ILE A 34 -9.08 11.28 -19.73
C ILE A 34 -7.77 11.71 -20.42
N TYR A 35 -6.70 11.80 -19.61
CA TYR A 35 -5.39 12.23 -20.12
C TYR A 35 -4.85 11.30 -21.21
N THR A 36 -4.90 9.99 -21.01
CA THR A 36 -4.39 9.02 -21.98
C THR A 36 -5.24 8.94 -23.25
N ASN A 37 -6.55 9.19 -23.19
CA ASN A 37 -7.41 9.23 -24.36
C ASN A 37 -7.18 10.46 -25.24
N GLU A 38 -6.87 11.61 -24.63
CA GLU A 38 -6.62 12.85 -25.36
C GLU A 38 -5.19 12.91 -25.93
N ALA A 39 -4.21 12.30 -25.28
CA ALA A 39 -2.80 12.31 -25.69
C ALA A 39 -2.53 11.30 -26.81
N THR A 40 -3.07 11.57 -28.02
CA THR A 40 -2.84 10.75 -29.24
C THR A 40 -1.38 10.81 -29.69
N GLY A 41 -0.82 9.67 -30.07
CA GLY A 41 0.55 9.53 -30.57
C GLY A 41 1.63 9.29 -29.53
N LEU A 42 1.38 9.56 -28.25
CA LEU A 42 2.33 9.33 -27.15
C LEU A 42 2.00 8.10 -26.29
N PHE A 43 0.70 7.77 -26.21
CA PHE A 43 0.20 6.69 -25.33
C PHE A 43 -0.75 5.77 -26.10
N ASP A 44 -0.31 5.23 -27.24
CA ASP A 44 -1.19 4.48 -28.15
C ASP A 44 -1.28 2.98 -27.82
N SER A 45 -0.56 2.49 -26.82
CA SER A 45 -0.61 1.08 -26.43
C SER A 45 -1.08 0.88 -24.99
N PHE A 46 -1.73 -0.26 -24.73
CA PHE A 46 -2.16 -0.69 -23.40
C PHE A 46 -1.01 -0.72 -22.37
N VAL A 47 0.22 -0.96 -22.83
CA VAL A 47 1.42 -0.92 -21.98
C VAL A 47 1.58 0.43 -21.29
N TYR A 48 1.42 1.53 -22.03
CA TYR A 48 1.54 2.88 -21.46
C TYR A 48 0.39 3.19 -20.51
N LEU A 49 -0.83 2.77 -20.85
CA LEU A 49 -1.99 2.97 -19.98
C LEU A 49 -1.77 2.35 -18.59
N TYR A 50 -1.41 1.06 -18.50
CA TYR A 50 -1.23 0.43 -17.20
C TYR A 50 0.04 0.90 -16.48
N LYS A 51 1.13 1.20 -17.20
CA LYS A 51 2.34 1.75 -16.59
C LYS A 51 2.07 3.12 -15.97
N PHE A 52 1.36 3.98 -16.66
CA PHE A 52 0.99 5.31 -16.18
C PHE A 52 0.03 5.20 -14.99
N SER A 53 -0.96 4.30 -15.07
CA SER A 53 -1.90 4.02 -13.97
C SER A 53 -1.20 3.51 -12.70
N LEU A 54 -0.17 2.67 -12.83
CA LEU A 54 0.56 2.15 -11.68
C LEU A 54 1.59 3.14 -11.12
N SER A 55 2.09 4.10 -11.91
CA SER A 55 3.17 4.99 -11.48
C SER A 55 2.81 5.73 -10.20
N TYR A 56 1.93 6.73 -10.26
CA TYR A 56 1.55 7.50 -9.08
C TYR A 56 0.74 6.71 -8.07
N MET A 57 0.04 5.65 -8.52
CA MET A 57 -0.63 4.73 -7.62
C MET A 57 0.36 4.11 -6.62
N ASN A 58 1.50 3.64 -7.12
CA ASN A 58 2.53 3.02 -6.30
C ASN A 58 3.36 4.04 -5.51
N TYR A 59 3.60 5.23 -6.07
CA TYR A 59 4.44 6.25 -5.44
C TYR A 59 3.79 6.97 -4.28
N LEU A 60 2.51 7.31 -4.40
CA LEU A 60 1.83 8.19 -3.46
C LEU A 60 0.49 7.63 -2.96
N ILE A 61 -0.39 7.21 -3.89
CA ILE A 61 -1.79 6.96 -3.55
C ILE A 61 -1.94 5.73 -2.65
N LEU A 62 -1.40 4.59 -3.07
CA LEU A 62 -1.50 3.35 -2.29
C LEU A 62 -0.79 3.46 -0.92
N PRO A 63 0.45 4.00 -0.82
CA PRO A 63 1.08 4.23 0.48
C PRO A 63 0.27 5.15 1.39
N MET A 64 -0.30 6.25 0.87
CA MET A 64 -1.12 7.18 1.66
C MET A 64 -2.43 6.55 2.14
N ILE A 65 -3.07 5.76 1.29
CA ILE A 65 -4.29 5.02 1.68
C ILE A 65 -3.94 4.00 2.78
N LEU A 66 -2.89 3.21 2.61
CA LEU A 66 -2.47 2.23 3.62
C LEU A 66 -2.07 2.89 4.94
N LEU A 67 -1.40 4.05 4.89
CA LEU A 67 -1.12 4.86 6.06
C LEU A 67 -2.40 5.25 6.80
N SER A 68 -3.40 5.74 6.07
CA SER A 68 -4.70 6.15 6.65
C SER A 68 -5.44 4.97 7.28
N PHE A 69 -5.46 3.81 6.64
CA PHE A 69 -6.05 2.60 7.21
C PHE A 69 -5.29 2.10 8.44
N LEU A 70 -3.96 2.09 8.39
CA LEU A 70 -3.10 1.73 9.51
C LEU A 70 -3.38 2.64 10.71
N THR A 71 -3.30 3.95 10.50
CA THR A 71 -3.54 4.94 11.56
C THR A 71 -4.92 4.80 12.15
N THR A 72 -5.97 4.71 11.34
CA THR A 72 -7.35 4.59 11.78
C THR A 72 -7.58 3.29 12.54
N SER A 73 -6.98 2.17 12.09
CA SER A 73 -7.11 0.87 12.74
C SER A 73 -6.57 0.86 14.17
N PHE A 74 -5.43 1.52 14.40
CA PHE A 74 -4.85 1.60 15.74
C PHE A 74 -5.48 2.72 16.57
N SER A 75 -5.65 3.93 16.02
CA SER A 75 -6.19 5.08 16.75
C SER A 75 -7.60 4.81 17.31
N ASN A 76 -8.46 4.15 16.56
CA ASN A 76 -9.80 3.83 17.04
C ASN A 76 -9.77 2.91 18.26
N ASP A 77 -8.84 1.95 18.32
CA ASP A 77 -8.75 1.06 19.47
C ASP A 77 -8.19 1.76 20.71
N TYR A 78 -7.28 2.73 20.55
CA TYR A 78 -6.78 3.54 21.65
C TYR A 78 -7.81 4.57 22.14
N ASN A 79 -8.43 5.32 21.22
CA ASN A 79 -9.33 6.43 21.56
C ASN A 79 -10.67 5.97 22.14
N ASN A 80 -11.15 4.78 21.78
CA ASN A 80 -12.40 4.23 22.29
C ASN A 80 -12.19 3.32 23.52
N ASP A 81 -11.02 3.33 24.13
CA ASP A 81 -10.64 2.43 25.24
C ASP A 81 -10.87 0.93 24.95
N THR A 82 -11.13 0.59 23.67
CA THR A 82 -11.33 -0.83 23.28
C THR A 82 -10.08 -1.66 23.49
N ILE A 83 -8.92 -1.02 23.50
CA ILE A 83 -7.66 -1.70 23.77
C ILE A 83 -7.62 -2.28 25.19
N LYS A 84 -8.19 -1.60 26.19
CA LYS A 84 -8.32 -2.10 27.57
C LYS A 84 -9.19 -3.35 27.60
N ASN A 85 -10.33 -3.30 26.92
CA ASN A 85 -11.25 -4.44 26.82
C ASN A 85 -10.64 -5.63 26.07
N ILE A 86 -9.79 -5.38 25.06
CA ILE A 86 -9.07 -6.44 24.34
C ILE A 86 -8.06 -7.13 25.26
N TRP A 87 -7.44 -6.41 26.19
CA TRP A 87 -6.48 -6.98 27.12
C TRP A 87 -7.13 -7.80 28.25
N THR A 88 -8.40 -7.64 28.51
CA THR A 88 -9.14 -8.49 29.49
C THR A 88 -9.54 -9.85 28.90
N ILE A 89 -9.55 -9.97 27.55
CA ILE A 89 -9.82 -11.22 26.85
C ILE A 89 -8.50 -11.98 26.67
N PRO A 90 -8.48 -13.33 26.66
CA PRO A 90 -7.25 -14.13 26.49
C PRO A 90 -6.71 -14.10 25.03
N ILE A 91 -6.50 -12.89 24.50
CA ILE A 91 -5.91 -12.65 23.18
C ILE A 91 -4.48 -12.16 23.37
N SER A 92 -3.50 -12.88 22.79
CA SER A 92 -2.12 -12.41 22.87
C SER A 92 -1.93 -11.13 22.03
N ARG A 93 -1.15 -10.19 22.56
CA ARG A 93 -0.81 -8.90 21.90
C ARG A 93 -0.20 -9.10 20.50
N THR A 94 0.51 -10.20 20.31
CA THR A 94 1.03 -10.61 19.00
C THR A 94 -0.09 -10.95 18.01
N LYS A 95 -1.10 -11.73 18.44
CA LYS A 95 -2.24 -12.06 17.58
C LYS A 95 -3.06 -10.82 17.20
N TYR A 96 -3.23 -9.89 18.15
CA TYR A 96 -3.85 -8.59 17.89
C TYR A 96 -3.10 -7.82 16.80
N PHE A 97 -1.79 -7.63 16.96
CA PHE A 97 -0.99 -6.89 15.97
C PHE A 97 -1.00 -7.56 14.58
N LEU A 98 -0.79 -8.89 14.54
CA LEU A 98 -0.81 -9.64 13.29
C LEU A 98 -2.18 -9.60 12.59
N SER A 99 -3.29 -9.57 13.32
CA SER A 99 -4.62 -9.45 12.69
C SER A 99 -4.80 -8.13 11.96
N LYS A 100 -4.23 -7.03 12.49
CA LYS A 100 -4.23 -5.72 11.82
C LYS A 100 -3.33 -5.71 10.58
N LEU A 101 -2.17 -6.38 10.63
CA LEU A 101 -1.31 -6.51 9.45
C LEU A 101 -1.99 -7.30 8.33
N ILE A 102 -2.62 -8.43 8.66
CA ILE A 102 -3.37 -9.22 7.67
C ILE A 102 -4.52 -8.40 7.08
N TYR A 103 -5.25 -7.66 7.91
CA TYR A 103 -6.30 -6.75 7.44
C TYR A 103 -5.76 -5.72 6.44
N LEU A 104 -4.67 -5.03 6.77
CA LEU A 104 -4.03 -4.03 5.89
C LEU A 104 -3.54 -4.64 4.57
N PHE A 105 -2.98 -5.84 4.63
CA PHE A 105 -2.56 -6.57 3.43
C PHE A 105 -3.75 -6.89 2.52
N LEU A 106 -4.86 -7.36 3.07
CA LEU A 106 -6.08 -7.64 2.31
C LEU A 106 -6.69 -6.37 1.69
N ILE A 107 -6.63 -5.23 2.39
CA ILE A 107 -7.02 -3.92 1.83
C ILE A 107 -6.10 -3.54 0.66
N SER A 108 -4.77 -3.70 0.80
CA SER A 108 -3.82 -3.45 -0.28
C SER A 108 -4.14 -4.27 -1.52
N LEU A 109 -4.39 -5.56 -1.35
CA LEU A 109 -4.78 -6.46 -2.43
C LEU A 109 -6.11 -6.03 -3.07
N ALA A 110 -7.13 -5.73 -2.27
CA ALA A 110 -8.44 -5.32 -2.77
C ALA A 110 -8.36 -4.03 -3.62
N ILE A 111 -7.58 -3.05 -3.18
CA ILE A 111 -7.35 -1.81 -3.93
C ILE A 111 -6.65 -2.10 -5.26
N MET A 112 -5.60 -2.91 -5.26
CA MET A 112 -4.86 -3.22 -6.48
C MET A 112 -5.64 -4.10 -7.46
N ILE A 113 -6.49 -5.00 -6.97
CA ILE A 113 -7.45 -5.74 -7.80
C ILE A 113 -8.48 -4.78 -8.41
N PHE A 114 -8.98 -3.83 -7.64
CA PHE A 114 -9.90 -2.81 -8.16
C PHE A 114 -9.24 -1.97 -9.26
N VAL A 115 -7.99 -1.53 -9.08
CA VAL A 115 -7.21 -0.83 -10.12
C VAL A 115 -7.05 -1.70 -11.37
N PHE A 116 -6.66 -2.97 -11.19
CA PHE A 116 -6.53 -3.92 -12.28
C PHE A 116 -7.83 -4.05 -13.10
N LEU A 117 -8.95 -4.31 -12.43
CA LEU A 117 -10.24 -4.48 -13.10
C LEU A 117 -10.66 -3.20 -13.83
N THR A 118 -10.53 -2.03 -13.19
CA THR A 118 -10.91 -0.76 -13.78
C THR A 118 -10.08 -0.46 -15.03
N VAL A 119 -8.77 -0.62 -14.97
CA VAL A 119 -7.87 -0.36 -16.12
C VAL A 119 -8.09 -1.36 -17.26
N CYS A 120 -8.35 -2.63 -16.96
CA CYS A 120 -8.67 -3.63 -17.98
C CYS A 120 -10.02 -3.36 -18.65
N ILE A 121 -11.06 -3.04 -17.88
CA ILE A 121 -12.39 -2.71 -18.42
C ILE A 121 -12.29 -1.47 -19.32
N THR A 122 -11.63 -0.42 -18.83
CA THR A 122 -11.49 0.81 -19.61
C THR A 122 -10.60 0.63 -20.84
N GLY A 123 -9.51 -0.15 -20.74
CA GLY A 123 -8.67 -0.51 -21.89
C GLY A 123 -9.47 -1.24 -22.98
N PHE A 124 -10.39 -2.13 -22.56
CA PHE A 124 -11.23 -2.87 -23.49
C PHE A 124 -12.25 -1.99 -24.23
N PHE A 125 -12.82 -0.97 -23.57
CA PHE A 125 -13.82 -0.06 -24.17
C PHE A 125 -13.22 1.17 -24.83
N THR A 126 -11.91 1.35 -24.84
CA THR A 126 -11.23 2.50 -25.41
C THR A 126 -10.33 2.10 -26.57
N ARG A 127 -9.64 3.06 -27.18
CA ARG A 127 -8.69 2.86 -28.29
C ARG A 127 -7.56 1.85 -28.00
N PHE A 128 -7.38 1.43 -26.77
CA PHE A 128 -6.33 0.49 -26.36
C PHE A 128 -6.69 -0.98 -26.61
N HIS A 129 -7.92 -1.27 -27.05
CA HIS A 129 -8.42 -2.61 -27.29
C HIS A 129 -7.50 -3.43 -28.22
N ASP A 130 -7.09 -2.85 -29.34
CA ASP A 130 -6.30 -3.55 -30.36
C ASP A 130 -4.88 -3.90 -29.88
N SER A 131 -4.35 -3.14 -28.91
CA SER A 131 -3.04 -3.39 -28.31
C SER A 131 -3.08 -4.32 -27.09
N MET A 132 -4.28 -4.73 -26.65
CA MET A 132 -4.50 -5.50 -25.44
C MET A 132 -4.32 -7.01 -25.71
N THR A 133 -3.16 -7.55 -25.35
CA THR A 133 -2.88 -8.99 -25.47
C THR A 133 -3.01 -9.68 -24.12
N SER A 134 -3.29 -10.99 -24.13
CA SER A 134 -3.37 -11.80 -22.88
C SER A 134 -2.06 -11.78 -22.09
N GLU A 135 -0.91 -11.68 -22.77
CA GLU A 135 0.39 -11.56 -22.12
C GLU A 135 0.51 -10.22 -21.35
N LEU A 136 0.10 -9.10 -21.96
CA LEU A 136 0.16 -7.79 -21.29
C LEU A 136 -0.81 -7.71 -20.09
N VAL A 137 -2.00 -8.31 -20.21
CA VAL A 137 -2.96 -8.38 -19.10
C VAL A 137 -2.39 -9.20 -17.94
N SER A 138 -1.80 -10.37 -18.21
CA SER A 138 -1.17 -11.19 -17.18
C SER A 138 0.03 -10.50 -16.52
N ARG A 139 0.85 -9.80 -17.31
CA ARG A 139 1.97 -8.99 -16.81
C ARG A 139 1.48 -7.86 -15.90
N PHE A 140 0.42 -7.16 -16.31
CA PHE A 140 -0.20 -6.12 -15.49
C PHE A 140 -0.75 -6.67 -14.17
N PHE A 141 -1.43 -7.82 -14.22
CA PHE A 141 -1.91 -8.49 -13.02
C PHE A 141 -0.78 -8.81 -12.03
N LEU A 142 0.33 -9.37 -12.51
CA LEU A 142 1.51 -9.66 -11.69
C LEU A 142 2.11 -8.38 -11.09
N LEU A 143 2.13 -7.27 -11.84
CA LEU A 143 2.56 -5.98 -11.31
C LEU A 143 1.65 -5.47 -10.20
N CYS A 144 0.34 -5.61 -10.32
CA CYS A 144 -0.61 -5.27 -9.26
C CYS A 144 -0.38 -6.10 -7.99
N ILE A 145 -0.15 -7.41 -8.11
CA ILE A 145 0.18 -8.28 -6.97
C ILE A 145 1.50 -7.86 -6.32
N ARG A 146 2.56 -7.65 -7.11
CA ARG A 146 3.85 -7.18 -6.60
C ARG A 146 3.70 -5.83 -5.87
N SER A 147 2.98 -4.89 -6.45
CA SER A 147 2.71 -3.58 -5.84
C SER A 147 2.01 -3.72 -4.49
N SER A 148 0.97 -4.54 -4.40
CA SER A 148 0.24 -4.73 -3.15
C SER A 148 1.11 -5.30 -2.03
N ILE A 149 2.01 -6.25 -2.35
CA ILE A 149 2.90 -6.90 -1.37
C ILE A 149 3.98 -5.92 -0.92
N PHE A 150 4.76 -5.37 -1.85
CA PHE A 150 5.96 -4.60 -1.50
C PHE A 150 5.65 -3.23 -0.90
N ILE A 151 4.58 -2.58 -1.35
CA ILE A 151 4.15 -1.30 -0.77
C ILE A 151 3.57 -1.52 0.63
N PHE A 152 2.76 -2.56 0.83
CA PHE A 152 2.28 -2.94 2.16
C PHE A 152 3.46 -3.14 3.13
N LEU A 153 4.45 -3.97 2.78
CA LEU A 153 5.62 -4.21 3.62
C LEU A 153 6.37 -2.91 3.95
N SER A 154 6.43 -1.98 3.01
CA SER A 154 7.16 -0.71 3.13
C SER A 154 6.46 0.35 3.99
N VAL A 155 5.15 0.25 4.19
CA VAL A 155 4.38 1.20 5.03
C VAL A 155 4.35 0.76 6.50
N ILE A 156 4.54 -0.53 6.80
CA ILE A 156 4.47 -1.07 8.17
C ILE A 156 5.41 -0.37 9.18
N PRO A 157 6.61 0.10 8.83
CA PRO A 157 7.46 0.85 9.76
C PRO A 157 6.74 2.00 10.49
N VAL A 158 5.78 2.63 9.85
CA VAL A 158 4.99 3.72 10.44
C VAL A 158 4.12 3.25 11.62
N SER A 159 3.80 1.95 11.71
CA SER A 159 3.00 1.38 12.80
C SER A 159 3.61 1.62 14.20
N ILE A 160 4.94 1.69 14.30
CA ILE A 160 5.62 2.01 15.56
C ILE A 160 5.20 3.38 16.08
N ILE A 161 5.10 4.37 15.21
CA ILE A 161 4.72 5.74 15.58
C ILE A 161 3.34 5.72 16.21
N THR A 162 2.38 5.04 15.60
CA THR A 162 1.01 4.93 16.12
C THR A 162 0.96 4.25 17.48
N ILE A 163 1.78 3.21 17.68
CA ILE A 163 1.83 2.48 18.95
C ILE A 163 2.50 3.31 20.04
N VAL A 164 3.63 3.98 19.74
CA VAL A 164 4.36 4.82 20.70
C VAL A 164 3.53 6.03 21.11
N THR A 165 2.84 6.65 20.17
CA THR A 165 1.96 7.81 20.44
C THR A 165 0.60 7.43 20.99
N LYS A 166 0.39 6.16 21.39
CA LYS A 166 -0.87 5.64 21.90
C LYS A 166 -2.08 6.00 21.03
N GLY A 167 -1.93 5.83 19.72
CA GLY A 167 -3.00 6.06 18.76
C GLY A 167 -3.23 7.52 18.35
N ASN A 168 -2.29 8.43 18.57
CA ASN A 168 -2.42 9.81 18.09
C ASN A 168 -2.39 9.84 16.55
N ALA A 169 -3.58 9.98 15.95
CA ALA A 169 -3.77 9.95 14.51
C ALA A 169 -3.06 11.12 13.80
N ALA A 170 -3.09 12.31 14.38
CA ALA A 170 -2.49 13.51 13.78
C ALA A 170 -0.98 13.34 13.64
N THR A 171 -0.29 12.94 14.71
CA THR A 171 1.16 12.72 14.71
C THR A 171 1.56 11.61 13.75
N THR A 172 0.82 10.48 13.75
CA THR A 172 1.11 9.35 12.86
C THR A 172 0.94 9.71 11.40
N ASN A 173 -0.16 10.39 11.05
CA ASN A 173 -0.40 10.82 9.67
C ASN A 173 0.61 11.86 9.22
N LEU A 174 1.01 12.80 10.06
CA LEU A 174 2.01 13.81 9.73
C LEU A 174 3.36 13.16 9.44
N ILE A 175 3.88 12.34 10.35
CA ILE A 175 5.19 11.71 10.17
C ILE A 175 5.15 10.68 9.03
N GLY A 176 4.07 9.90 8.93
CA GLY A 176 3.89 8.92 7.86
C GLY A 176 3.77 9.56 6.48
N SER A 177 3.03 10.67 6.35
CA SER A 177 2.95 11.41 5.08
C SER A 177 4.28 12.06 4.71
N LEU A 178 5.01 12.62 5.68
CA LEU A 178 6.37 13.12 5.44
C LEU A 178 7.30 12.00 4.94
N TYR A 179 7.25 10.83 5.55
CA TYR A 179 8.02 9.66 5.09
C TYR A 179 7.72 9.32 3.64
N ILE A 180 6.45 9.30 3.23
CA ILE A 180 6.03 8.97 1.86
C ILE A 180 6.48 10.07 0.89
N VAL A 181 6.22 11.34 1.22
CA VAL A 181 6.55 12.48 0.36
C VAL A 181 8.07 12.66 0.20
N VAL A 182 8.83 12.58 1.28
CA VAL A 182 10.30 12.64 1.23
C VAL A 182 10.87 11.49 0.40
N THR A 183 10.33 10.28 0.56
CA THR A 183 10.74 9.14 -0.25
C THR A 183 10.43 9.34 -1.73
N PHE A 184 9.29 9.93 -2.07
CA PHE A 184 8.94 10.26 -3.44
C PHE A 184 9.93 11.24 -4.09
N PHE A 185 10.24 12.35 -3.43
CA PHE A 185 11.17 13.35 -3.97
C PHE A 185 12.64 12.89 -3.99
N LEU A 186 13.05 12.12 -3.00
CA LEU A 186 14.44 11.67 -2.85
C LEU A 186 14.63 10.21 -3.26
N MET A 187 13.74 9.66 -4.08
CA MET A 187 13.71 8.23 -4.42
C MET A 187 15.08 7.68 -4.84
N LYS A 188 15.76 8.33 -5.80
CA LYS A 188 17.07 7.90 -6.30
C LYS A 188 18.14 7.85 -5.21
N LYS A 189 18.10 8.75 -4.23
CA LYS A 189 19.07 8.82 -3.13
C LYS A 189 18.76 7.84 -2.01
N LEU A 190 17.49 7.50 -1.84
CA LEU A 190 17.00 6.64 -0.76
C LEU A 190 16.86 5.16 -1.17
N GLN A 191 17.19 4.80 -2.41
CA GLN A 191 17.24 3.41 -2.86
C GLN A 191 18.16 2.58 -1.97
N GLY A 192 17.67 1.43 -1.50
CA GLY A 192 18.41 0.57 -0.59
C GLY A 192 18.45 1.01 0.87
N ILE A 193 18.00 2.22 1.20
CA ILE A 193 17.88 2.74 2.58
C ILE A 193 16.41 2.70 3.00
N SER A 194 15.55 3.39 2.25
CA SER A 194 14.11 3.39 2.51
C SER A 194 13.46 2.16 1.88
N PRO A 195 12.65 1.39 2.63
CA PRO A 195 11.93 0.25 2.07
C PRO A 195 10.93 0.68 0.99
N LEU A 196 10.34 1.87 1.11
CA LEU A 196 9.40 2.39 0.11
C LEU A 196 10.12 2.76 -1.20
N ALA A 197 11.33 3.36 -1.16
CA ALA A 197 12.14 3.61 -2.36
C ALA A 197 12.63 2.29 -2.99
N SER A 198 12.99 1.32 -2.17
CA SER A 198 13.43 -0.01 -2.62
C SER A 198 12.28 -0.79 -3.28
N SER A 199 11.03 -0.63 -2.80
CA SER A 199 9.87 -1.33 -3.36
C SER A 199 9.62 -0.99 -4.82
N HIS A 200 9.87 0.24 -5.25
CA HIS A 200 9.70 0.64 -6.65
C HIS A 200 10.67 -0.08 -7.58
N ASN A 201 11.93 -0.25 -7.18
CA ASN A 201 12.89 -1.01 -7.98
C ASN A 201 12.50 -2.48 -8.12
N VAL A 202 11.91 -3.06 -7.07
CA VAL A 202 11.45 -4.45 -7.09
C VAL A 202 10.18 -4.61 -7.94
N ILE A 203 9.23 -3.70 -7.83
CA ILE A 203 7.97 -3.74 -8.60
C ILE A 203 8.26 -3.63 -10.09
N TRP A 204 9.09 -2.67 -10.49
CA TRP A 204 9.38 -2.36 -11.89
C TRP A 204 10.53 -3.16 -12.49
N TYR A 205 11.09 -4.10 -11.77
CA TYR A 205 12.21 -4.93 -12.25
C TYR A 205 11.82 -5.66 -13.54
N ASN A 206 12.62 -5.47 -14.61
CA ASN A 206 12.42 -6.01 -15.96
C ASN A 206 11.08 -5.60 -16.64
N ASN A 207 10.43 -4.53 -16.19
CA ASN A 207 9.15 -4.08 -16.76
C ASN A 207 9.20 -2.69 -17.43
N PHE A 208 10.35 -2.02 -17.43
CA PHE A 208 10.59 -0.82 -18.20
C PHE A 208 11.48 -1.14 -19.41
N GLU A 209 10.94 -0.93 -20.61
CA GLU A 209 11.70 -1.01 -21.85
C GLU A 209 12.72 0.15 -21.90
N GLY A 210 13.97 -0.14 -22.25
CA GLY A 210 15.03 0.86 -22.35
C GLY A 210 15.63 1.34 -21.02
N VAL A 211 15.19 0.84 -19.90
CA VAL A 211 15.82 1.09 -18.60
C VAL A 211 16.49 -0.18 -18.11
N GLU A 212 17.81 -0.15 -17.94
CA GLU A 212 18.53 -1.26 -17.35
C GLU A 212 17.99 -1.51 -15.93
N SER A 213 17.54 -2.74 -15.70
CA SER A 213 17.12 -3.16 -14.37
C SER A 213 18.35 -3.22 -13.46
N SER A 214 18.20 -2.67 -12.24
CA SER A 214 19.29 -2.68 -11.27
C SER A 214 19.80 -4.11 -11.04
N PRO A 215 21.11 -4.37 -11.16
CA PRO A 215 21.69 -5.71 -10.92
C PRO A 215 21.51 -6.17 -9.47
N HIS A 216 21.14 -5.28 -8.56
CA HIS A 216 21.07 -5.52 -7.12
C HIS A 216 19.65 -5.74 -6.56
N ILE A 217 18.74 -6.35 -7.34
CA ILE A 217 17.35 -6.60 -6.89
C ILE A 217 17.28 -7.35 -5.56
N GLY A 218 18.16 -8.33 -5.34
CA GLY A 218 18.25 -9.08 -4.10
C GLY A 218 18.50 -8.19 -2.87
N TYR A 219 19.31 -7.15 -3.03
CA TYR A 219 19.57 -6.17 -1.99
C TYR A 219 18.33 -5.35 -1.64
N PHE A 220 17.54 -4.94 -2.63
CA PHE A 220 16.30 -4.19 -2.38
C PHE A 220 15.24 -5.05 -1.69
N ILE A 221 15.09 -6.31 -2.11
CA ILE A 221 14.18 -7.25 -1.45
C ILE A 221 14.64 -7.50 -0.01
N ALA A 222 15.93 -7.74 0.21
CA ALA A 222 16.47 -7.92 1.55
C ALA A 222 16.25 -6.70 2.45
N ASN A 223 16.47 -5.48 1.92
CA ASN A 223 16.18 -4.24 2.64
C ASN A 223 14.72 -4.18 3.12
N ILE A 224 13.75 -4.43 2.23
CA ILE A 224 12.32 -4.39 2.56
C ILE A 224 11.98 -5.43 3.64
N VAL A 225 12.44 -6.68 3.46
CA VAL A 225 12.12 -7.79 4.37
C VAL A 225 12.76 -7.60 5.75
N ILE A 226 14.03 -7.19 5.78
CA ILE A 226 14.76 -6.96 7.05
C ILE A 226 14.12 -5.80 7.82
N VAL A 227 13.86 -4.66 7.15
CA VAL A 227 13.21 -3.51 7.79
C VAL A 227 11.83 -3.91 8.31
N PHE A 228 11.01 -4.57 7.49
CA PHE A 228 9.71 -5.08 7.93
C PHE A 228 9.81 -5.97 9.18
N ALA A 229 10.70 -6.97 9.17
CA ALA A 229 10.86 -7.90 10.29
C ALA A 229 11.29 -7.18 11.58
N ILE A 230 12.26 -6.26 11.49
CA ILE A 230 12.74 -5.46 12.61
C ILE A 230 11.59 -4.62 13.20
N TYR A 231 10.83 -3.92 12.36
CA TYR A 231 9.76 -3.05 12.82
C TYR A 231 8.56 -3.82 13.39
N VAL A 232 8.22 -4.98 12.83
CA VAL A 232 7.21 -5.89 13.41
C VAL A 232 7.67 -6.38 14.79
N TYR A 233 8.92 -6.80 14.92
CA TYR A 233 9.47 -7.25 16.20
C TYR A 233 9.42 -6.14 17.26
N ILE A 234 9.88 -4.94 16.92
CA ILE A 234 9.88 -3.78 17.84
C ILE A 234 8.44 -3.41 18.23
N SER A 235 7.51 -3.35 17.27
CA SER A 235 6.10 -3.06 17.52
C SER A 235 5.47 -4.04 18.52
N ILE A 236 5.71 -5.33 18.33
CA ILE A 236 5.22 -6.35 19.25
C ILE A 236 5.86 -6.21 20.65
N LYS A 237 7.16 -5.90 20.72
CA LYS A 237 7.88 -5.70 22.00
C LYS A 237 7.34 -4.49 22.76
N ILE A 238 7.07 -3.38 22.05
CA ILE A 238 6.47 -2.18 22.68
C ILE A 238 5.07 -2.49 23.20
N LEU A 239 4.22 -3.12 22.36
CA LEU A 239 2.87 -3.51 22.77
C LEU A 239 2.86 -4.43 24.01
N LYS A 240 3.83 -5.34 24.14
CA LYS A 240 3.96 -6.21 25.32
C LYS A 240 4.33 -5.46 26.59
N LYS A 241 4.98 -4.31 26.49
CA LYS A 241 5.39 -3.47 27.64
C LYS A 241 4.37 -2.40 28.01
N GLN A 242 3.36 -2.15 27.16
CA GLN A 242 2.32 -1.16 27.47
C GLN A 242 1.41 -1.73 28.56
N ASP A 243 1.49 -1.15 29.75
CA ASP A 243 0.49 -1.30 30.80
C ASP A 243 -0.70 -0.36 30.46
N VAL A 244 -1.90 -0.89 30.58
CA VAL A 244 -3.16 -0.19 30.23
C VAL A 244 -3.94 0.09 31.51
#